data_e5c5015443278c6be669fe49f4d438cc
#
_entry.id   e5c5015443278c6be669fe49f4d438cc
#
_cell.length_a   1.000
_cell.length_b   1.000
_cell.length_c   1.000
_cell.angle_alpha   90.00
_cell.angle_beta   90.00
_cell.angle_gamma   90.00
#
_symmetry.space_group_name_H-M   'P 1'
#
loop_
_entity.id
_entity.type
_entity.pdbx_description
1 polymer ?
#
loop_
_entity_poly.entity_id
_entity_poly.type
_entity_poly.pdbx_seq_one_letter_code
_entity_poly.pdbx_strand_id
1 'polypeptide(L)'
;MSVDMEEFKRLLARVAAGERLDVESARAAFDAMMAGNATPSQMGGFLMCLRVRGETVDEITGGALALRARALKLTAPKGAIDIVGTGGDATGTYNISTCTSFVVAGCGVPVAKHGNRALSSKSGAADALTSL
;
A
#
# COMPACT_ATOMS: atom_id res chain seq x y z
N MET A 1 6.53 16.76 11.82
CA MET A 1 5.32 17.23 12.53
C MET A 1 4.21 16.26 12.21
N SER A 2 3.49 15.72 13.20
CA SER A 2 2.33 14.88 12.94
C SER A 2 1.18 15.78 12.48
N VAL A 3 0.60 15.46 11.34
CA VAL A 3 -0.63 16.11 10.85
C VAL A 3 -1.75 15.79 11.84
N ASP A 4 -2.40 16.81 12.36
CA ASP A 4 -3.49 16.66 13.31
C ASP A 4 -4.83 16.31 12.61
N MET A 5 -5.84 15.98 13.40
CA MET A 5 -7.17 15.61 12.90
C MET A 5 -7.84 16.77 12.14
N GLU A 6 -7.59 18.02 12.53
CA GLU A 6 -8.21 19.19 11.88
C GLU A 6 -7.60 19.45 10.49
N GLU A 7 -6.30 19.24 10.37
CA GLU A 7 -5.64 19.33 9.06
C GLU A 7 -6.12 18.24 8.11
N PHE A 8 -6.27 17.00 8.60
CA PHE A 8 -6.84 15.93 7.79
C PHE A 8 -8.27 16.24 7.31
N LYS A 9 -9.12 16.80 8.17
CA LYS A 9 -10.47 17.23 7.79
C LYS A 9 -10.46 18.27 6.67
N ARG A 10 -9.53 19.23 6.73
CA ARG A 10 -9.36 20.23 5.67
C ARG A 10 -8.96 19.60 4.35
N LEU A 11 -8.02 18.65 4.36
CA LEU A 11 -7.59 17.92 3.17
C LEU A 11 -8.72 17.06 2.60
N LEU A 12 -9.48 16.40 3.46
CA LEU A 12 -10.67 15.64 3.06
C LEU A 12 -11.71 16.55 2.38
N ALA A 13 -11.98 17.73 2.94
CA ALA A 13 -12.94 18.68 2.37
C ALA A 13 -12.49 19.16 0.98
N ARG A 14 -11.20 19.44 0.78
CA ARG A 14 -10.64 19.81 -0.52
C ARG A 14 -10.85 18.72 -1.57
N VAL A 15 -10.51 17.47 -1.22
CA VAL A 15 -10.69 16.32 -2.12
C VAL A 15 -12.17 16.06 -2.41
N ALA A 16 -13.04 16.20 -1.42
CA ALA A 16 -14.50 16.08 -1.59
C ALA A 16 -15.07 17.18 -2.49
N ALA A 17 -14.46 18.36 -2.53
CA ALA A 17 -14.79 19.43 -3.47
C ALA A 17 -14.21 19.20 -4.88
N GLY A 18 -13.50 18.10 -5.12
CA GLY A 18 -12.89 17.77 -6.40
C GLY A 18 -11.49 18.35 -6.62
N GLU A 19 -10.92 19.03 -5.62
CA GLU A 19 -9.56 19.57 -5.73
C GLU A 19 -8.53 18.45 -5.84
N ARG A 20 -7.44 18.75 -6.55
CA ARG A 20 -6.25 17.90 -6.62
C ARG A 20 -5.26 18.32 -5.54
N LEU A 21 -4.66 17.35 -4.90
CA LEU A 21 -3.61 17.59 -3.91
C LEU A 21 -2.23 17.55 -4.59
N ASP A 22 -1.35 18.43 -4.16
CA ASP A 22 0.07 18.32 -4.43
C ASP A 22 0.70 17.19 -3.59
N VAL A 23 1.95 16.86 -3.87
CA VAL A 23 2.68 15.75 -3.22
C VAL A 23 2.71 15.91 -1.70
N GLU A 24 2.95 17.14 -1.21
CA GLU A 24 3.07 17.38 0.23
C GLU A 24 1.72 17.28 0.95
N SER A 25 0.66 17.86 0.37
CA SER A 25 -0.70 17.74 0.91
C SER A 25 -1.19 16.28 0.90
N ALA A 26 -0.94 15.55 -0.17
CA ALA A 26 -1.27 14.14 -0.26
C ALA A 26 -0.49 13.33 0.79
N ARG A 27 0.83 13.53 0.89
CA ARG A 27 1.66 12.89 1.91
C ARG A 27 1.14 13.17 3.32
N ALA A 28 0.80 14.43 3.62
CA ALA A 28 0.24 14.82 4.91
C ALA A 28 -1.07 14.07 5.22
N ALA A 29 -1.97 13.93 4.25
CA ALA A 29 -3.21 13.17 4.42
C ALA A 29 -2.94 11.68 4.72
N PHE A 30 -2.06 11.03 3.95
CA PHE A 30 -1.69 9.63 4.19
C PHE A 30 -0.95 9.46 5.53
N ASP A 31 -0.08 10.40 5.92
CA ASP A 31 0.58 10.39 7.21
C ASP A 31 -0.41 10.49 8.38
N ALA A 32 -1.45 11.32 8.26
CA ALA A 32 -2.52 11.42 9.26
C ALA A 32 -3.30 10.11 9.39
N MET A 33 -3.67 9.47 8.26
CA MET A 33 -4.35 8.18 8.27
C MET A 33 -3.50 7.10 8.95
N MET A 34 -2.22 7.02 8.61
CA MET A 34 -1.29 6.04 9.18
C MET A 34 -0.97 6.30 10.65
N ALA A 35 -1.09 7.54 11.13
CA ALA A 35 -0.92 7.91 12.52
C ALA A 35 -2.17 7.64 13.38
N GLY A 36 -3.30 7.23 12.77
CA GLY A 36 -4.57 7.05 13.46
C GLY A 36 -5.33 8.36 13.72
N ASN A 37 -4.96 9.45 13.05
CA ASN A 37 -5.59 10.76 13.18
C ASN A 37 -6.80 10.94 12.24
N ALA A 38 -7.27 9.86 11.62
CA ALA A 38 -8.47 9.83 10.79
C ALA A 38 -9.35 8.65 11.20
N THR A 39 -10.65 8.88 11.25
CA THR A 39 -11.61 7.77 11.50
C THR A 39 -11.72 6.87 10.26
N PRO A 40 -12.14 5.60 10.41
CA PRO A 40 -12.37 4.71 9.26
C PRO A 40 -13.31 5.31 8.20
N SER A 41 -14.37 6.01 8.62
CA SER A 41 -15.30 6.68 7.70
C SER A 41 -14.63 7.82 6.93
N GLN A 42 -13.77 8.59 7.57
CA GLN A 42 -13.02 9.68 6.93
C GLN A 42 -11.99 9.12 5.95
N MET A 43 -11.28 8.04 6.31
CA MET A 43 -10.35 7.34 5.41
C MET A 43 -11.07 6.81 4.17
N GLY A 44 -12.20 6.12 4.38
CA GLY A 44 -13.03 5.62 3.28
C GLY A 44 -13.52 6.74 2.37
N GLY A 45 -14.03 7.83 2.95
CA GLY A 45 -14.47 9.01 2.19
C GLY A 45 -13.34 9.63 1.37
N PHE A 46 -12.17 9.83 1.96
CA PHE A 46 -10.99 10.38 1.27
C PHE A 46 -10.57 9.51 0.09
N LEU A 47 -10.39 8.21 0.31
CA LEU A 47 -9.95 7.27 -0.73
C LEU A 47 -10.99 7.13 -1.84
N MET A 48 -12.28 7.12 -1.51
CA MET A 48 -13.35 7.06 -2.52
C MET A 48 -13.44 8.33 -3.34
N CYS A 49 -13.23 9.51 -2.76
CA CYS A 49 -13.17 10.76 -3.53
C CYS A 49 -12.00 10.74 -4.54
N LEU A 50 -10.81 10.30 -4.12
CA LEU A 50 -9.69 10.12 -5.04
C LEU A 50 -10.06 9.14 -6.17
N ARG A 51 -10.61 7.98 -5.81
CA ARG A 51 -10.95 6.91 -6.76
C ARG A 51 -11.99 7.34 -7.79
N VAL A 52 -13.05 8.01 -7.39
CA VAL A 52 -14.15 8.47 -8.28
C VAL A 52 -13.67 9.55 -9.23
N ARG A 53 -12.87 10.48 -8.74
CA ARG A 53 -12.30 11.57 -9.54
C ARG A 53 -11.15 11.11 -10.46
N GLY A 54 -10.46 10.06 -10.10
CA GLY A 54 -9.18 9.62 -10.65
C GLY A 54 -8.01 10.29 -9.92
N GLU A 55 -7.11 9.45 -9.43
CA GLU A 55 -5.91 9.85 -8.68
C GLU A 55 -4.92 10.58 -9.61
N THR A 56 -4.20 11.55 -9.10
CA THR A 56 -3.10 12.21 -9.81
C THR A 56 -1.76 11.56 -9.48
N VAL A 57 -0.75 11.81 -10.31
CA VAL A 57 0.63 11.37 -10.05
C VAL A 57 1.14 11.91 -8.72
N ASP A 58 0.83 13.17 -8.39
CA ASP A 58 1.25 13.81 -7.14
C ASP A 58 0.61 13.13 -5.92
N GLU A 59 -0.67 12.80 -6.01
CA GLU A 59 -1.40 12.11 -4.94
C GLU A 59 -0.87 10.69 -4.69
N ILE A 60 -0.60 9.94 -5.76
CA ILE A 60 0.02 8.62 -5.67
C ILE A 60 1.43 8.73 -5.08
N THR A 61 2.20 9.73 -5.53
CA THR A 61 3.57 9.97 -5.03
C THR A 61 3.56 10.30 -3.55
N GLY A 62 2.69 11.21 -3.11
CA GLY A 62 2.54 11.58 -1.69
C GLY A 62 2.19 10.37 -0.82
N GLY A 63 1.21 9.57 -1.26
CA GLY A 63 0.84 8.32 -0.58
C GLY A 63 2.01 7.32 -0.49
N ALA A 64 2.71 7.11 -1.59
CA ALA A 64 3.87 6.22 -1.62
C ALA A 64 5.00 6.69 -0.68
N LEU A 65 5.26 7.99 -0.61
CA LEU A 65 6.26 8.56 0.29
C LEU A 65 5.88 8.37 1.76
N ALA A 66 4.60 8.58 2.12
CA ALA A 66 4.11 8.35 3.47
C ALA A 66 4.25 6.88 3.89
N LEU A 67 3.85 5.95 3.02
CA LEU A 67 3.98 4.51 3.26
C LEU A 67 5.45 4.09 3.43
N ARG A 68 6.33 4.54 2.53
CA ARG A 68 7.76 4.22 2.58
C ARG A 68 8.46 4.75 3.82
N ALA A 69 8.04 5.92 4.31
CA ALA A 69 8.61 6.49 5.53
C ALA A 69 8.29 5.66 6.78
N ARG A 70 7.19 4.91 6.77
CA ARG A 70 6.71 4.08 7.88
C ARG A 70 6.99 2.60 7.71
N ALA A 71 7.41 2.17 6.53
CA ALA A 71 7.71 0.78 6.26
C ALA A 71 8.86 0.28 7.15
N LEU A 72 8.71 -0.91 7.70
CA LEU A 72 9.80 -1.62 8.37
C LEU A 72 10.87 -1.96 7.33
N LYS A 73 12.08 -1.48 7.56
CA LYS A 73 13.19 -1.73 6.65
C LYS A 73 13.81 -3.08 6.93
N LEU A 74 13.93 -3.89 5.89
CA LEU A 74 14.64 -5.15 5.90
C LEU A 74 15.94 -4.98 5.11
N THR A 75 17.06 -5.40 5.70
CA THR A 75 18.32 -5.52 4.96
C THR A 75 18.36 -6.90 4.31
N ALA A 76 18.11 -6.94 3.03
CA ALA A 76 18.20 -8.18 2.26
C ALA A 76 19.65 -8.46 1.81
N PRO A 77 20.01 -9.74 1.57
CA PRO A 77 21.30 -10.08 0.97
C PRO A 77 21.49 -9.40 -0.39
N LYS A 78 22.75 -9.14 -0.76
CA LYS A 78 23.05 -8.56 -2.09
C LYS A 78 22.52 -9.49 -3.19
N GLY A 79 21.81 -8.93 -4.15
CA GLY A 79 21.22 -9.67 -5.26
C GLY A 79 19.88 -10.32 -4.91
N ALA A 80 19.33 -10.09 -3.72
CA ALA A 80 17.99 -10.55 -3.40
C ALA A 80 16.95 -9.88 -4.30
N ILE A 81 15.95 -10.65 -4.70
CA ILE A 81 14.80 -10.16 -5.47
C ILE A 81 13.51 -10.29 -4.70
N ASP A 82 12.54 -9.45 -5.01
CA ASP A 82 11.16 -9.58 -4.55
C ASP A 82 10.28 -10.03 -5.72
N ILE A 83 9.37 -10.96 -5.44
CA ILE A 83 8.45 -11.52 -6.45
C ILE A 83 7.03 -11.29 -5.94
N VAL A 84 6.36 -10.30 -6.52
CA VAL A 84 5.02 -9.91 -6.09
C VAL A 84 4.17 -9.53 -7.29
N GLY A 85 2.90 -9.91 -7.24
CA GLY A 85 1.87 -9.38 -8.14
C GLY A 85 1.32 -8.07 -7.59
N THR A 86 0.76 -7.25 -8.46
CA THR A 86 0.11 -5.98 -8.10
C THR A 86 -1.14 -6.18 -7.22
N GLY A 87 -1.71 -7.38 -7.25
CA GLY A 87 -2.95 -7.71 -6.53
C GLY A 87 -4.20 -7.12 -7.19
N GLY A 88 -5.36 -7.49 -6.66
CA GLY A 88 -6.63 -6.89 -7.06
C GLY A 88 -7.12 -7.21 -8.48
N ASP A 89 -6.49 -8.14 -9.17
CA ASP A 89 -6.84 -8.54 -10.54
C ASP A 89 -8.08 -9.48 -10.61
N ALA A 90 -8.56 -9.92 -9.44
CA ALA A 90 -9.74 -10.80 -9.29
C ALA A 90 -9.67 -12.12 -10.12
N THR A 91 -8.48 -12.52 -10.57
CA THR A 91 -8.32 -13.70 -11.46
C THR A 91 -8.50 -15.02 -10.73
N GLY A 92 -8.48 -15.03 -9.39
CA GLY A 92 -8.69 -16.25 -8.58
C GLY A 92 -7.65 -17.35 -8.83
N THR A 93 -6.48 -16.99 -9.31
CA THR A 93 -5.39 -17.94 -9.61
C THR A 93 -4.73 -18.49 -8.34
N TYR A 94 -3.93 -19.53 -8.50
CA TYR A 94 -3.06 -20.05 -7.44
C TYR A 94 -2.04 -18.99 -6.99
N ASN A 95 -1.40 -19.20 -5.81
CA ASN A 95 -0.32 -18.34 -5.30
C ASN A 95 0.96 -18.46 -6.14
N ILE A 96 0.87 -18.03 -7.40
CA ILE A 96 1.95 -18.15 -8.40
C ILE A 96 3.22 -17.46 -7.88
N SER A 97 3.11 -16.27 -7.34
CA SER A 97 4.28 -15.53 -6.85
C SER A 97 4.98 -16.23 -5.67
N THR A 98 4.24 -16.93 -4.81
CA THR A 98 4.81 -17.73 -3.73
C THR A 98 5.52 -18.98 -4.31
N CYS A 99 4.88 -19.72 -5.19
CA CYS A 99 5.51 -20.86 -5.87
C CYS A 99 6.79 -20.44 -6.61
N THR A 100 6.74 -19.36 -7.37
CA THR A 100 7.89 -18.82 -8.09
C THR A 100 9.03 -18.45 -7.15
N SER A 101 8.72 -17.93 -5.95
CA SER A 101 9.75 -17.62 -4.95
C SER A 101 10.56 -18.84 -4.52
N PHE A 102 9.91 -19.99 -4.34
CA PHE A 102 10.61 -21.24 -4.01
C PHE A 102 11.46 -21.75 -5.17
N VAL A 103 10.96 -21.66 -6.39
CA VAL A 103 11.73 -22.08 -7.58
C VAL A 103 12.98 -21.22 -7.74
N VAL A 104 12.83 -19.90 -7.61
CA VAL A 104 13.95 -18.95 -7.73
C VAL A 104 14.97 -19.15 -6.61
N ALA A 105 14.51 -19.35 -5.38
CA ALA A 105 15.40 -19.67 -4.26
C ALA A 105 16.13 -21.00 -4.47
N GLY A 106 15.45 -22.01 -5.02
CA GLY A 106 16.04 -23.29 -5.40
C GLY A 106 17.13 -23.18 -6.48
N CYS A 107 17.06 -22.12 -7.31
CA CYS A 107 18.09 -21.79 -8.28
C CYS A 107 19.26 -20.98 -7.67
N GLY A 108 19.29 -20.79 -6.36
CA GLY A 108 20.39 -20.12 -5.66
C GLY A 108 20.27 -18.59 -5.60
N VAL A 109 19.14 -18.01 -6.02
CA VAL A 109 18.91 -16.56 -5.92
C VAL A 109 18.19 -16.23 -4.60
N PRO A 110 18.74 -15.37 -3.73
CA PRO A 110 18.04 -14.96 -2.51
C PRO A 110 16.71 -14.27 -2.83
N VAL A 111 15.66 -14.61 -2.09
CA VAL A 111 14.35 -13.98 -2.24
C VAL A 111 13.96 -13.28 -0.96
N ALA A 112 13.71 -11.97 -1.03
CA ALA A 112 13.18 -11.16 0.05
C ALA A 112 11.74 -10.79 -0.30
N LYS A 113 10.80 -11.69 -0.03
CA LYS A 113 9.42 -11.55 -0.45
C LYS A 113 8.61 -10.74 0.55
N HIS A 114 7.95 -9.68 0.08
CA HIS A 114 6.84 -9.09 0.81
C HIS A 114 5.51 -9.74 0.39
N GLY A 115 4.51 -9.65 1.24
CA GLY A 115 3.18 -10.18 0.93
C GLY A 115 2.13 -9.70 1.93
N ASN A 116 0.89 -9.69 1.49
CA ASN A 116 -0.27 -9.39 2.33
C ASN A 116 -1.14 -10.63 2.53
N ARG A 117 -1.95 -10.59 3.58
CA ARG A 117 -3.07 -11.52 3.72
C ARG A 117 -4.08 -11.27 2.61
N ALA A 118 -4.82 -12.30 2.25
CA ALA A 118 -5.84 -12.19 1.21
C ALA A 118 -6.92 -11.18 1.57
N LEU A 119 -7.18 -10.23 0.66
CA LEU A 119 -8.32 -9.32 0.76
C LEU A 119 -9.49 -9.79 -0.12
N SER A 120 -9.18 -10.38 -1.28
CA SER A 120 -10.16 -10.78 -2.30
C SER A 120 -10.02 -12.23 -2.75
N SER A 121 -8.91 -12.90 -2.46
CA SER A 121 -8.65 -14.29 -2.79
C SER A 121 -8.84 -15.20 -1.58
N LYS A 122 -8.99 -16.53 -1.83
CA LYS A 122 -9.15 -17.53 -0.76
C LYS A 122 -7.89 -17.71 0.09
N SER A 123 -6.72 -17.33 -0.41
CA SER A 123 -5.43 -17.43 0.27
C SER A 123 -4.45 -16.42 -0.31
N GLY A 124 -3.89 -15.56 0.54
CA GLY A 124 -2.83 -14.62 0.17
C GLY A 124 -1.44 -15.26 0.21
N ALA A 125 -0.46 -14.54 -0.33
CA ALA A 125 0.94 -15.01 -0.32
C ALA A 125 1.48 -15.19 1.11
N ALA A 126 1.12 -14.29 2.02
CA ALA A 126 1.51 -14.40 3.43
C ALA A 126 0.80 -15.57 4.13
N ASP A 127 -0.47 -15.82 3.80
CA ASP A 127 -1.23 -16.93 4.40
C ASP A 127 -0.61 -18.28 4.02
N ALA A 128 -0.20 -18.45 2.77
CA ALA A 128 0.47 -19.65 2.30
C ALA A 128 1.81 -19.89 3.02
N LEU A 129 2.63 -18.84 3.19
CA LEU A 129 3.91 -18.95 3.90
C LEU A 129 3.76 -19.21 5.40
N THR A 130 2.67 -18.74 6.01
CA THR A 130 2.40 -18.99 7.44
C THR A 130 1.94 -20.43 7.68
N SER A 131 1.40 -21.09 6.67
CA SER A 131 0.89 -22.46 6.76
C SER A 131 1.96 -23.52 6.48
N LEU A 132 3.14 -23.13 6.02
CA LEU A 132 4.32 -23.97 5.79
C LEU A 132 5.25 -23.97 6.98
#